data_82efb1c27b37342d0f5d098540266c60
#
_entry.id   82efb1c27b37342d0f5d098540266c60
#
_cell.length_a   1.000
_cell.length_b   1.000
_cell.length_c   1.000
_cell.angle_alpha   90.00
_cell.angle_beta   90.00
_cell.angle_gamma   90.00
#
_symmetry.space_group_name_H-M   'P 1'
#
loop_
_entity.id
_entity.type
_entity.pdbx_description
1 polymer ?
#
loop_
_entity_poly.entity_id
_entity_poly.type
_entity_poly.pdbx_seq_one_letter_code
_entity_poly.pdbx_strand_id
1 'polypeptide(L)'
;MPKYQVEILLAAWQDIDRISDFHLKMVGAASAEKITDHILDTLAKLASFPYMGAQHPDPELARLEYRKVICGDDVCVYKVIENHIYVYRIVNGKTDYPRLLK
;
A
#
# COMPACT_ATOMS: atom_id res chain seq x y z
N MET A 1 1.83 -15.87 -18.86
CA MET A 1 2.30 -14.51 -18.58
C MET A 1 3.09 -14.48 -17.28
N PRO A 2 4.32 -13.99 -17.31
CA PRO A 2 5.05 -13.83 -16.06
C PRO A 2 4.34 -12.77 -15.20
N LYS A 3 4.21 -13.08 -13.92
CA LYS A 3 3.68 -12.13 -12.97
C LYS A 3 4.83 -11.49 -12.22
N TYR A 4 4.62 -10.23 -11.84
CA TYR A 4 5.54 -9.55 -10.94
C TYR A 4 5.44 -10.15 -9.55
N GLN A 5 6.55 -10.19 -8.84
CA GLN A 5 6.57 -10.65 -7.47
C GLN A 5 6.33 -9.48 -6.53
N VAL A 6 5.34 -9.62 -5.63
CA VAL A 6 5.00 -8.57 -4.68
C VAL A 6 5.65 -8.89 -3.34
N GLU A 7 6.46 -7.96 -2.86
CA GLU A 7 7.04 -8.04 -1.53
C GLU A 7 6.50 -6.90 -0.67
N ILE A 8 5.88 -7.28 0.43
CA ILE A 8 5.37 -6.31 1.41
C ILE A 8 6.46 -6.16 2.46
N LEU A 9 7.07 -4.98 2.53
CA LEU A 9 8.15 -4.74 3.45
C LEU A 9 7.63 -4.66 4.89
N LEU A 10 8.53 -4.84 5.86
CA LEU A 10 8.14 -4.92 7.27
C LEU A 10 7.29 -3.73 7.72
N ALA A 11 7.69 -2.51 7.35
CA ALA A 11 6.93 -1.32 7.75
C ALA A 11 5.51 -1.34 7.22
N ALA A 12 5.31 -1.86 5.99
CA ALA A 12 3.97 -1.99 5.42
C ALA A 12 3.15 -3.07 6.15
N TRP A 13 3.77 -4.18 6.53
CA TRP A 13 3.09 -5.19 7.35
C TRP A 13 2.66 -4.60 8.69
N GLN A 14 3.51 -3.80 9.31
CA GLN A 14 3.17 -3.12 10.56
C GLN A 14 2.02 -2.14 10.36
N ASP A 15 1.99 -1.47 9.21
CA ASP A 15 0.87 -0.58 8.85
C ASP A 15 -0.45 -1.36 8.74
N ILE A 16 -0.42 -2.53 8.09
CA ILE A 16 -1.60 -3.38 7.95
C ILE A 16 -2.12 -3.80 9.33
N ASP A 17 -1.21 -4.23 10.21
CA ASP A 17 -1.58 -4.63 11.56
C ASP A 17 -2.21 -3.46 12.33
N ARG A 18 -1.64 -2.27 12.22
CA ARG A 18 -2.17 -1.08 12.90
C ARG A 18 -3.55 -0.72 12.37
N ILE A 19 -3.76 -0.78 11.06
CA ILE A 19 -5.06 -0.48 10.45
C ILE A 19 -6.09 -1.51 10.90
N SER A 20 -5.73 -2.80 10.90
CA SER A 20 -6.60 -3.86 11.36
C SER A 20 -6.99 -3.68 12.83
N ASP A 21 -6.01 -3.39 13.69
CA ASP A 21 -6.25 -3.17 15.11
C ASP A 21 -7.17 -1.97 15.36
N PHE A 22 -6.97 -0.89 14.62
CA PHE A 22 -7.83 0.28 14.71
C PHE A 22 -9.28 -0.07 14.39
N HIS A 23 -9.49 -0.79 13.28
CA HIS A 23 -10.85 -1.20 12.88
C HIS A 23 -11.46 -2.18 13.88
N LEU A 24 -10.65 -3.09 14.41
CA LEU A 24 -11.12 -4.04 15.42
C LEU A 24 -11.66 -3.32 16.65
N LYS A 25 -10.93 -2.31 17.14
CA LYS A 25 -11.29 -1.56 18.34
C LYS A 25 -12.44 -0.59 18.10
N MET A 26 -12.49 0.06 16.95
CA MET A 26 -13.44 1.14 16.70
C MET A 26 -14.73 0.67 16.04
N VAL A 27 -14.70 -0.42 15.30
CA VAL A 27 -15.86 -0.90 14.54
C VAL A 27 -16.21 -2.35 14.88
N GLY A 28 -15.24 -3.25 14.88
CA GLY A 28 -15.44 -4.66 15.21
C GLY A 28 -14.65 -5.59 14.31
N ALA A 29 -14.73 -6.89 14.65
CA ALA A 29 -13.94 -7.93 13.98
C ALA A 29 -14.27 -8.06 12.50
N ALA A 30 -15.54 -7.96 12.12
CA ALA A 30 -15.94 -8.09 10.72
C ALA A 30 -15.35 -6.97 9.87
N SER A 31 -15.32 -5.73 10.39
CA SER A 31 -14.74 -4.59 9.70
C SER A 31 -13.22 -4.74 9.57
N ALA A 32 -12.55 -5.19 10.62
CA ALA A 32 -11.11 -5.42 10.59
C ALA A 32 -10.75 -6.46 9.53
N GLU A 33 -11.49 -7.54 9.43
CA GLU A 33 -11.27 -8.58 8.43
C GLU A 33 -11.47 -8.05 7.03
N LYS A 34 -12.54 -7.29 6.79
CA LYS A 34 -12.84 -6.73 5.47
C LYS A 34 -11.76 -5.77 4.99
N ILE A 35 -11.29 -4.87 5.85
CA ILE A 35 -10.27 -3.91 5.44
C ILE A 35 -8.94 -4.61 5.17
N THR A 36 -8.60 -5.59 5.97
CA THR A 36 -7.38 -6.36 5.76
C THR A 36 -7.44 -7.12 4.44
N ASP A 37 -8.54 -7.81 4.17
CA ASP A 37 -8.72 -8.54 2.91
C ASP A 37 -8.68 -7.59 1.72
N HIS A 38 -9.31 -6.43 1.82
CA HIS A 38 -9.32 -5.46 0.75
C HIS A 38 -7.91 -4.93 0.44
N ILE A 39 -7.13 -4.65 1.46
CA ILE A 39 -5.74 -4.22 1.29
C ILE A 39 -4.93 -5.32 0.60
N LEU A 40 -5.00 -6.55 1.11
CA LEU A 40 -4.24 -7.66 0.55
C LEU A 40 -4.65 -7.99 -0.88
N ASP A 41 -5.94 -7.92 -1.19
CA ASP A 41 -6.44 -8.12 -2.55
C ASP A 41 -5.92 -7.05 -3.51
N THR A 42 -5.90 -5.80 -3.06
CA THR A 42 -5.36 -4.70 -3.86
C THR A 42 -3.88 -4.92 -4.17
N LEU A 43 -3.12 -5.31 -3.15
CA LEU A 43 -1.69 -5.58 -3.34
C LEU A 43 -1.45 -6.79 -4.25
N ALA A 44 -2.29 -7.82 -4.14
CA ALA A 44 -2.19 -9.00 -5.00
C ALA A 44 -2.41 -8.65 -6.48
N LYS A 45 -3.29 -7.68 -6.76
CA LYS A 45 -3.54 -7.24 -8.14
C LYS A 45 -2.31 -6.58 -8.77
N LEU A 46 -1.42 -6.03 -7.97
CA LEU A 46 -0.19 -5.43 -8.49
C LEU A 46 0.67 -6.46 -9.22
N ALA A 47 0.60 -7.72 -8.85
CA ALA A 47 1.36 -8.78 -9.53
C ALA A 47 0.99 -8.88 -11.01
N SER A 48 -0.28 -8.63 -11.35
CA SER A 48 -0.77 -8.67 -12.73
C SER A 48 -0.81 -7.28 -13.37
N PHE A 49 -0.96 -6.23 -12.57
CA PHE A 49 -1.10 -4.85 -13.02
C PHE A 49 -0.17 -3.94 -12.24
N PRO A 50 1.15 -4.04 -12.47
CA PRO A 50 2.12 -3.31 -11.63
C PRO A 50 2.02 -1.79 -11.75
N TYR A 51 1.47 -1.30 -12.85
CA TYR A 51 1.34 0.14 -13.08
C TYR A 51 -0.08 0.64 -12.92
N MET A 52 -0.96 -0.12 -12.26
CA MET A 52 -2.33 0.34 -12.02
C MET A 52 -2.39 1.55 -11.08
N GLY A 53 -1.39 1.69 -10.19
CA GLY A 53 -1.23 2.88 -9.39
C GLY A 53 -0.48 3.96 -10.16
N ALA A 54 -0.86 5.22 -9.94
CA ALA A 54 -0.25 6.35 -10.62
C ALA A 54 1.11 6.71 -9.99
N GLN A 55 1.94 7.40 -10.76
CA GLN A 55 3.14 8.01 -10.22
C GLN A 55 2.74 8.93 -9.06
N HIS A 56 3.53 8.92 -7.99
CA HIS A 56 3.18 9.69 -6.80
C HIS A 56 3.17 11.19 -7.12
N PRO A 57 2.14 11.94 -6.66
CA PRO A 57 2.06 13.37 -6.96
C PRO A 57 3.07 14.24 -6.20
N ASP A 58 3.62 13.76 -5.08
CA ASP A 58 4.69 14.48 -4.40
C ASP A 58 5.93 14.48 -5.31
N PRO A 59 6.48 15.67 -5.65
CA PRO A 59 7.59 15.73 -6.63
C PRO A 59 8.82 14.93 -6.23
N GLU A 60 9.15 14.90 -4.95
CA GLU A 60 10.32 14.17 -4.48
C GLU A 60 10.09 12.67 -4.51
N LEU A 61 8.91 12.22 -4.12
CA LEU A 61 8.56 10.81 -4.20
C LEU A 61 8.46 10.35 -5.66
N ALA A 62 7.94 11.21 -6.54
CA ALA A 62 7.93 10.93 -7.97
C ALA A 62 9.34 10.77 -8.52
N ARG A 63 10.26 11.63 -8.12
CA ARG A 63 11.66 11.56 -8.53
C ARG A 63 12.32 10.26 -8.05
N LEU A 64 11.90 9.76 -6.89
CA LEU A 64 12.37 8.48 -6.34
C LEU A 64 11.61 7.28 -6.92
N GLU A 65 10.71 7.53 -7.87
CA GLU A 65 9.95 6.52 -8.60
C GLU A 65 8.90 5.80 -7.77
N TYR A 66 8.43 6.42 -6.70
CA TYR A 66 7.29 5.89 -5.95
C TYR A 66 6.00 6.02 -6.74
N ARG A 67 5.15 5.02 -6.59
CA ARG A 67 3.79 5.00 -7.11
C ARG A 67 2.82 4.81 -5.96
N LYS A 68 1.56 5.17 -6.17
CA LYS A 68 0.55 4.96 -5.16
C LYS A 68 -0.68 4.29 -5.76
N VAL A 69 -1.32 3.46 -4.97
CA VAL A 69 -2.64 2.92 -5.30
C VAL A 69 -3.53 3.15 -4.09
N ILE A 70 -4.77 3.56 -4.36
CA ILE A 70 -5.72 3.89 -3.30
C ILE A 70 -6.49 2.64 -2.92
N CYS A 71 -6.64 2.44 -1.62
CA CYS A 71 -7.35 1.31 -1.05
C CYS A 71 -8.26 1.87 0.06
N GLY A 72 -9.50 2.26 -0.32
CA GLY A 72 -10.40 2.95 0.61
C GLY A 72 -9.84 4.31 1.01
N ASP A 73 -9.71 4.52 2.31
CA ASP A 73 -9.14 5.76 2.86
C ASP A 73 -7.61 5.70 2.94
N ASP A 74 -7.03 4.56 2.60
CA ASP A 74 -5.60 4.35 2.74
C ASP A 74 -4.90 4.41 1.38
N VAL A 75 -3.62 4.74 1.43
CA VAL A 75 -2.76 4.81 0.26
C VAL A 75 -1.65 3.78 0.42
N CYS A 76 -1.53 2.91 -0.56
CA CYS A 76 -0.43 1.95 -0.63
C CYS A 76 0.66 2.55 -1.50
N VAL A 77 1.83 2.80 -0.93
CA VAL A 77 2.97 3.40 -1.63
C VAL A 77 3.96 2.29 -1.98
N TYR A 78 4.29 2.19 -3.25
CA TYR A 78 5.12 1.09 -3.74
C TYR A 78 6.06 1.56 -4.85
N LYS A 79 7.02 0.69 -5.18
CA LYS A 79 7.89 0.86 -6.34
C LYS A 79 7.87 -0.39 -7.19
N VAL A 80 8.06 -0.22 -8.49
CA VAL A 80 8.30 -1.32 -9.42
C VAL A 80 9.77 -1.29 -9.80
N ILE A 81 10.49 -2.35 -9.45
CA ILE A 81 11.90 -2.48 -9.73
C ILE A 81 12.10 -3.82 -10.45
N GLU A 82 12.43 -3.75 -11.75
CA GLU A 82 12.51 -4.92 -12.61
C GLU A 82 11.18 -5.67 -12.59
N ASN A 83 11.17 -6.94 -12.17
CA ASN A 83 9.94 -7.73 -12.07
C ASN A 83 9.45 -7.87 -10.64
N HIS A 84 9.90 -6.99 -9.74
CA HIS A 84 9.47 -6.98 -8.35
C HIS A 84 8.69 -5.72 -8.03
N ILE A 85 7.73 -5.87 -7.12
CA ILE A 85 6.97 -4.76 -6.58
C ILE A 85 7.24 -4.73 -5.08
N TYR A 86 7.77 -3.61 -4.60
CA TYR A 86 8.06 -3.43 -3.17
C TYR A 86 7.03 -2.48 -2.58
N VAL A 87 6.23 -2.99 -1.66
CA VAL A 87 5.25 -2.18 -0.94
C VAL A 87 5.93 -1.60 0.29
N TYR A 88 6.09 -0.29 0.31
CA TYR A 88 6.85 0.40 1.36
C TYR A 88 6.00 0.78 2.56
N ARG A 89 4.84 1.39 2.31
CA ARG A 89 3.97 1.85 3.39
C ARG A 89 2.51 1.77 2.96
N ILE A 90 1.64 1.62 3.97
CA ILE A 90 0.20 1.74 3.79
C ILE A 90 -0.26 2.72 4.85
N VAL A 91 -0.70 3.89 4.42
CA VAL A 91 -0.95 5.02 5.31
C VAL A 91 -2.26 5.70 4.96
N ASN A 92 -2.86 6.39 5.93
CA ASN A 92 -4.07 7.17 5.66
C ASN A 92 -3.73 8.32 4.72
N GLY A 93 -4.52 8.47 3.66
CA GLY A 93 -4.26 9.47 2.63
C GLY A 93 -4.38 10.92 3.08
N LYS A 94 -4.97 11.16 4.26
CA LYS A 94 -5.12 12.50 4.82
C LYS A 94 -3.93 12.94 5.65
N THR A 95 -3.00 12.02 5.96
CA THR A 95 -1.82 12.36 6.75
C THR A 95 -0.69 12.85 5.86
N ASP A 96 0.23 13.59 6.43
CA ASP A 96 1.42 14.09 5.72
C ASP A 96 2.50 12.98 5.71
N TYR A 97 2.16 11.88 5.05
CA TYR A 97 3.01 10.69 5.03
C TYR A 97 4.25 10.78 4.13
N PRO A 98 4.33 11.67 3.10
CA PRO A 98 5.52 11.68 2.24
C PRO A 98 6.84 11.81 3.00
N ARG A 99 6.81 12.49 4.14
CA ARG A 99 8.02 12.64 4.97
C ARG A 99 8.55 11.32 5.49
N LEU A 100 7.70 10.30 5.59
CA LEU A 100 8.11 8.98 6.09
C LEU A 100 8.94 8.21 5.05
N LEU A 101 8.93 8.65 3.80
CA LEU A 101 9.55 7.97 2.67
C LEU A 101 10.76 8.72 2.10
N LYS A 102 11.03 9.89 2.63
CA LYS A 102 12.14 10.74 2.17
C LYS A 102 13.42 10.49 2.92
#